data_27225acca6b6dea31ced946ee9900c9d
#
_entry.id   27225acca6b6dea31ced946ee9900c9d
#
_cell.length_a   1.000
_cell.length_b   1.000
_cell.length_c   1.000
_cell.angle_alpha   90.00
_cell.angle_beta   90.00
_cell.angle_gamma   90.00
#
_symmetry.space_group_name_H-M   'P 1'
#
loop_
_entity.id
_entity.type
_entity.pdbx_description
1 polymer ?
#
loop_
_entity_poly.entity_id
_entity_poly.type
_entity_poly.pdbx_seq_one_letter_code
_entity_poly.pdbx_strand_id
1 'polypeptide(L)'
;SEMCIRDRSYWSETLVKSVAGGLLRIGMRHDHDMTNRRLDAVILAGGCAHRLGGVSKANLRVGTRRLLDVVLDAVDGAREGLEGSNVVVARESVEVPWSVIRTMEDPPGSGPLAGIRAGLQALPPAQPDDLVLVCAVDSPGIGRSIRQLREALEDDPLNHFAGAVTFGGVPKPHRQLLQGLYRRVPLEASIAAADTVVNRSVHSVLGGLCLLDLPVEPEACRDLDTPGDVEWWLRHIGD
;
A
#
# COMPACT_ATOMS: atom_id res chain seq x y z
N SER A 1 -3.32 -25.53 2.84
CA SER A 1 -2.50 -26.11 3.90
C SER A 1 -1.05 -25.75 3.67
N GLU A 2 -0.54 -24.95 4.58
CA GLU A 2 0.85 -24.79 4.99
C GLU A 2 1.96 -24.81 3.93
N MET A 3 2.42 -23.61 3.55
CA MET A 3 3.85 -23.28 3.57
C MET A 3 4.06 -21.81 3.20
N CYS A 4 3.81 -20.92 4.15
CA CYS A 4 4.39 -19.59 4.12
C CYS A 4 5.74 -19.70 4.85
N ILE A 5 6.83 -19.91 4.11
CA ILE A 5 8.17 -20.14 4.68
C ILE A 5 8.72 -18.81 5.21
N ARG A 6 8.88 -18.74 6.48
CA ARG A 6 9.25 -17.60 7.32
C ARG A 6 10.76 -17.48 7.57
N ASP A 7 11.64 -17.91 6.63
CA ASP A 7 13.07 -17.84 6.95
C ASP A 7 13.95 -17.57 5.74
N ARG A 8 14.63 -16.42 5.76
CA ARG A 8 15.65 -16.04 4.78
C ARG A 8 16.90 -16.94 4.78
N SER A 9 17.10 -17.72 5.83
CA SER A 9 18.26 -18.61 5.97
C SER A 9 18.18 -19.86 5.10
N TYR A 10 17.00 -20.18 4.56
CA TYR A 10 16.79 -21.41 3.78
C TYR A 10 17.23 -21.33 2.31
N TRP A 11 17.44 -20.13 1.80
CA TRP A 11 17.73 -19.93 0.36
C TRP A 11 19.21 -20.01 -0.01
N SER A 12 20.13 -19.93 0.96
CA SER A 12 21.57 -19.95 0.69
C SER A 12 22.19 -21.34 0.53
N GLU A 13 21.56 -22.40 1.02
CA GLU A 13 22.17 -23.75 1.01
C GLU A 13 21.65 -24.70 -0.09
N THR A 14 20.49 -24.44 -0.69
CA THR A 14 19.93 -25.35 -1.71
C THR A 14 20.43 -25.06 -3.12
N LEU A 15 21.07 -23.91 -3.35
CA LEU A 15 21.58 -23.49 -4.68
C LEU A 15 23.02 -23.92 -4.96
N VAL A 16 23.74 -24.48 -4.00
CA VAL A 16 25.18 -24.80 -4.14
C VAL A 16 25.46 -26.28 -4.42
N LYS A 17 24.51 -27.19 -4.41
CA LYS A 17 24.75 -28.65 -4.58
C LYS A 17 24.43 -29.23 -5.95
N SER A 18 24.27 -28.45 -7.00
CA SER A 18 24.09 -28.96 -8.37
C SER A 18 25.02 -28.28 -9.39
N VAL A 19 26.30 -28.26 -9.11
CA VAL A 19 27.32 -27.84 -10.11
C VAL A 19 28.36 -28.92 -10.27
N ALA A 20 27.95 -29.99 -10.96
CA ALA A 20 28.88 -30.85 -11.64
C ALA A 20 28.14 -31.48 -12.84
N GLY A 21 28.11 -30.79 -13.96
CA GLY A 21 27.53 -31.29 -15.21
C GLY A 21 26.77 -30.23 -15.97
N GLY A 22 27.44 -29.61 -16.97
CA GLY A 22 26.88 -28.92 -18.12
C GLY A 22 25.80 -27.84 -17.83
N LEU A 23 26.22 -26.58 -17.79
CA LEU A 23 25.34 -25.43 -17.73
C LEU A 23 24.53 -25.29 -19.00
N LEU A 24 23.29 -25.76 -19.02
CA LEU A 24 22.28 -25.20 -19.90
C LEU A 24 21.49 -24.16 -19.03
N ARG A 25 21.94 -22.90 -19.06
CA ARG A 25 21.12 -21.78 -18.60
C ARG A 25 19.94 -21.66 -19.57
N ILE A 26 18.85 -22.36 -19.30
CA ILE A 26 17.56 -21.99 -19.84
C ILE A 26 17.12 -20.80 -18.98
N GLY A 27 17.62 -19.63 -19.32
CA GLY A 27 17.03 -18.38 -18.91
C GLY A 27 15.68 -18.26 -19.60
N MET A 28 14.62 -18.88 -19.06
CA MET A 28 13.28 -18.38 -19.29
C MET A 28 13.17 -17.06 -18.52
N ARG A 29 13.78 -15.99 -19.05
CA ARG A 29 13.18 -14.71 -18.90
C ARG A 29 11.85 -14.83 -19.65
N HIS A 30 10.75 -15.01 -18.93
CA HIS A 30 9.52 -14.45 -19.42
C HIS A 30 9.83 -12.94 -19.51
N ASP A 31 10.11 -12.46 -20.73
CA ASP A 31 9.91 -11.06 -21.05
C ASP A 31 8.41 -10.80 -20.88
N HIS A 32 7.94 -10.72 -19.64
CA HIS A 32 6.75 -9.98 -19.34
C HIS A 32 7.09 -8.54 -19.75
N ASP A 33 6.39 -8.07 -20.73
CA ASP A 33 6.47 -6.70 -21.24
C ASP A 33 6.22 -5.75 -20.05
N MET A 34 7.31 -5.37 -19.37
CA MET A 34 7.29 -4.46 -18.20
C MET A 34 6.74 -3.08 -18.59
N THR A 35 6.53 -2.84 -19.90
CA THR A 35 6.09 -1.53 -20.42
C THR A 35 4.60 -1.25 -20.19
N ASN A 36 3.80 -2.25 -19.77
CA ASN A 36 2.35 -2.07 -19.58
C ASN A 36 1.88 -2.26 -18.11
N ARG A 37 2.82 -2.37 -17.17
CA ARG A 37 2.51 -2.51 -15.74
C ARG A 37 2.06 -1.17 -15.18
N ARG A 38 0.95 -1.17 -14.43
CA ARG A 38 0.42 0.02 -13.76
C ARG A 38 0.73 -0.01 -12.27
N LEU A 39 0.91 1.18 -11.69
CA LEU A 39 0.93 1.40 -10.26
C LEU A 39 -0.22 2.35 -9.90
N ASP A 40 -1.34 1.78 -9.54
CA ASP A 40 -2.51 2.51 -9.07
C ASP A 40 -2.40 2.80 -7.56
N ALA A 41 -3.22 3.71 -7.04
CA ALA A 41 -3.28 3.98 -5.61
C ALA A 41 -4.72 4.14 -5.11
N VAL A 42 -5.00 3.54 -3.96
CA VAL A 42 -6.23 3.73 -3.18
C VAL A 42 -5.85 4.40 -1.87
N ILE A 43 -6.21 5.67 -1.71
CA ILE A 43 -5.90 6.51 -0.56
C ILE A 43 -7.15 6.67 0.29
N LEU A 44 -7.14 6.12 1.51
CA LEU A 44 -8.25 6.22 2.44
C LEU A 44 -8.20 7.57 3.17
N ALA A 45 -9.17 8.43 2.89
CA ALA A 45 -9.23 9.80 3.40
C ALA A 45 -10.56 10.12 4.10
N GLY A 46 -11.36 9.10 4.44
CA GLY A 46 -12.68 9.25 5.10
C GLY A 46 -12.63 9.56 6.58
N GLY A 47 -11.48 9.50 7.24
CA GLY A 47 -11.32 9.71 8.67
C GLY A 47 -11.50 11.16 9.10
N CYS A 48 -12.11 11.38 10.29
CA CYS A 48 -12.19 12.68 10.95
C CYS A 48 -11.16 12.78 12.07
N ALA A 49 -10.45 13.90 12.11
CA ALA A 49 -9.49 14.19 13.17
C ALA A 49 -10.22 14.77 14.39
N HIS A 50 -10.93 13.93 15.15
CA HIS A 50 -11.70 14.37 16.33
C HIS A 50 -10.85 15.16 17.34
N ARG A 51 -9.61 14.75 17.56
CA ARG A 51 -8.67 15.41 18.49
C ARG A 51 -8.04 16.69 17.92
N LEU A 52 -8.26 16.97 16.63
CA LEU A 52 -7.77 18.14 15.91
C LEU A 52 -8.94 19.02 15.43
N GLY A 53 -10.04 19.09 16.20
CA GLY A 53 -11.19 19.93 15.92
C GLY A 53 -12.21 19.36 14.93
N GLY A 54 -12.17 18.03 14.63
CA GLY A 54 -13.17 17.38 13.78
C GLY A 54 -12.99 17.65 12.27
N VAL A 55 -11.88 18.24 11.88
CA VAL A 55 -11.54 18.48 10.46
C VAL A 55 -11.28 17.16 9.76
N SER A 56 -11.60 17.06 8.47
CA SER A 56 -11.18 15.91 7.65
C SER A 56 -9.65 15.79 7.67
N LYS A 57 -9.12 14.59 7.97
CA LYS A 57 -7.67 14.34 7.98
C LYS A 57 -7.02 14.73 6.65
N ALA A 58 -7.71 14.51 5.53
CA ALA A 58 -7.23 14.91 4.20
C ALA A 58 -6.94 16.42 4.08
N ASN A 59 -7.73 17.25 4.79
CA ASN A 59 -7.61 18.70 4.75
C ASN A 59 -6.68 19.26 5.84
N LEU A 60 -6.17 18.42 6.74
CA LEU A 60 -5.17 18.87 7.71
C LEU A 60 -3.92 19.37 6.98
N ARG A 61 -3.35 20.45 7.51
CA ARG A 61 -2.12 21.02 6.98
C ARG A 61 -0.95 20.72 7.91
N VAL A 62 0.15 20.29 7.29
CA VAL A 62 1.45 20.26 7.93
C VAL A 62 2.29 21.32 7.22
N GLY A 63 2.53 22.43 7.92
CA GLY A 63 3.04 23.65 7.30
C GLY A 63 2.06 24.23 6.27
N THR A 64 2.54 24.43 5.05
CA THR A 64 1.75 24.97 3.95
C THR A 64 1.01 23.91 3.14
N ARG A 65 1.35 22.62 3.30
CA ARG A 65 0.85 21.52 2.48
C ARG A 65 -0.28 20.76 3.18
N ARG A 66 -1.31 20.34 2.45
CA ARG A 66 -2.33 19.42 2.95
C ARG A 66 -1.75 18.01 2.99
N LEU A 67 -2.20 17.20 3.95
CA LEU A 67 -1.81 15.78 4.03
C LEU A 67 -2.11 15.02 2.73
N LEU A 68 -3.30 15.25 2.16
CA LEU A 68 -3.67 14.62 0.90
C LEU A 68 -2.68 14.95 -0.22
N ASP A 69 -2.25 16.22 -0.33
CA ASP A 69 -1.31 16.64 -1.36
C ASP A 69 0.07 16.00 -1.14
N VAL A 70 0.50 15.86 0.12
CA VAL A 70 1.77 15.19 0.47
C VAL A 70 1.74 13.73 0.02
N VAL A 71 0.65 13.01 0.31
CA VAL A 71 0.52 11.60 -0.07
C VAL A 71 0.41 11.44 -1.59
N LEU A 72 -0.35 12.28 -2.29
CA LEU A 72 -0.48 12.24 -3.75
C LEU A 72 0.87 12.46 -4.43
N ASP A 73 1.64 13.47 -4.01
CA ASP A 73 2.97 13.76 -4.57
C ASP A 73 3.94 12.59 -4.33
N ALA A 74 3.85 11.96 -3.15
CA ALA A 74 4.67 10.79 -2.83
C ALA A 74 4.36 9.59 -3.74
N VAL A 75 3.07 9.35 -4.01
CA VAL A 75 2.61 8.29 -4.92
C VAL A 75 3.08 8.57 -6.34
N ASP A 76 2.87 9.79 -6.84
CA ASP A 76 3.24 10.18 -8.20
C ASP A 76 4.77 10.10 -8.41
N GLY A 77 5.55 10.54 -7.42
CA GLY A 77 7.01 10.42 -7.44
C GLY A 77 7.51 8.97 -7.45
N ALA A 78 6.78 8.05 -6.81
CA ALA A 78 7.17 6.65 -6.73
C ALA A 78 6.85 5.83 -7.99
N ARG A 79 6.04 6.35 -8.90
CA ARG A 79 5.73 5.68 -10.17
C ARG A 79 6.94 5.55 -11.09
N GLU A 80 7.83 6.53 -11.10
CA GLU A 80 9.07 6.49 -11.88
C GLU A 80 8.85 6.12 -13.36
N GLY A 81 7.81 6.68 -13.97
CA GLY A 81 7.45 6.45 -15.36
C GLY A 81 6.39 5.37 -15.59
N LEU A 82 5.96 4.63 -14.56
CA LEU A 82 4.79 3.76 -14.66
C LEU A 82 3.51 4.60 -14.76
N GLU A 83 2.57 4.14 -15.57
CA GLU A 83 1.22 4.69 -15.56
C GLU A 83 0.47 4.29 -14.28
N GLY A 84 -0.57 5.04 -13.92
CA GLY A 84 -1.42 4.71 -12.81
C GLY A 84 -2.47 5.78 -12.51
N SER A 85 -3.50 5.38 -11.81
CA SER A 85 -4.59 6.24 -11.36
C SER A 85 -4.57 6.39 -9.85
N ASN A 86 -4.88 7.58 -9.35
CA ASN A 86 -5.10 7.83 -7.93
C ASN A 86 -6.59 7.85 -7.64
N VAL A 87 -7.02 7.02 -6.70
CA VAL A 87 -8.38 7.04 -6.15
C VAL A 87 -8.32 7.45 -4.69
N VAL A 88 -9.05 8.51 -4.36
CA VAL A 88 -9.22 8.99 -2.99
C VAL A 88 -10.61 8.60 -2.51
N VAL A 89 -10.66 7.79 -1.45
CA VAL A 89 -11.90 7.40 -0.78
C VAL A 89 -12.21 8.44 0.29
N ALA A 90 -13.11 9.36 -0.02
CA ALA A 90 -13.41 10.50 0.82
C ALA A 90 -14.82 11.05 0.57
N ARG A 91 -15.33 11.79 1.56
CA ARG A 91 -16.59 12.54 1.44
C ARG A 91 -16.48 13.65 0.39
N GLU A 92 -17.61 14.10 -0.14
CA GLU A 92 -17.68 15.19 -1.12
C GLU A 92 -17.03 16.50 -0.65
N SER A 93 -16.99 16.72 0.65
CA SER A 93 -16.34 17.90 1.24
C SER A 93 -14.82 17.91 1.15
N VAL A 94 -14.21 16.81 0.73
CA VAL A 94 -12.77 16.74 0.47
C VAL A 94 -12.52 17.09 -0.99
N GLU A 95 -11.87 18.22 -1.20
CA GLU A 95 -11.44 18.62 -2.54
C GLU A 95 -10.27 17.76 -3.00
N VAL A 96 -10.38 17.22 -4.22
CA VAL A 96 -9.32 16.45 -4.89
C VAL A 96 -8.94 17.12 -6.21
N PRO A 97 -7.68 16.98 -6.67
CA PRO A 97 -7.29 17.42 -8.00
C PRO A 97 -8.16 16.77 -9.10
N TRP A 98 -8.36 17.47 -10.23
CA TRP A 98 -9.19 16.97 -11.33
C TRP A 98 -8.70 15.63 -11.93
N SER A 99 -7.39 15.34 -11.82
CA SER A 99 -6.77 14.09 -12.26
C SER A 99 -6.98 12.93 -11.30
N VAL A 100 -7.56 13.16 -10.13
CA VAL A 100 -7.76 12.19 -9.06
C VAL A 100 -9.22 11.75 -9.03
N ILE A 101 -9.46 10.45 -9.04
CA ILE A 101 -10.80 9.88 -8.90
C ILE A 101 -11.21 9.97 -7.43
N ARG A 102 -12.38 10.57 -7.16
CA ARG A 102 -12.97 10.53 -5.81
C ARG A 102 -14.09 9.51 -5.78
N THR A 103 -14.10 8.69 -4.74
CA THR A 103 -15.17 7.73 -4.45
C THR A 103 -15.47 7.69 -2.95
N MET A 104 -16.49 6.93 -2.56
CA MET A 104 -16.85 6.69 -1.18
C MET A 104 -17.43 5.28 -1.05
N GLU A 105 -17.18 4.64 0.08
CA GLU A 105 -17.83 3.37 0.41
C GLU A 105 -19.34 3.56 0.67
N ASP A 106 -20.12 2.54 0.36
CA ASP A 106 -21.56 2.50 0.62
C ASP A 106 -21.88 1.27 1.52
N PRO A 107 -22.54 1.53 2.68
CA PRO A 107 -22.86 2.84 3.26
C PRO A 107 -21.62 3.60 3.76
N PRO A 108 -21.66 4.95 3.78
CA PRO A 108 -20.57 5.77 4.30
C PRO A 108 -20.22 5.44 5.75
N GLY A 109 -18.91 5.33 6.03
CA GLY A 109 -18.43 4.97 7.37
C GLY A 109 -18.40 3.47 7.64
N SER A 110 -18.50 2.65 6.61
CA SER A 110 -18.41 1.17 6.70
C SER A 110 -17.01 0.63 7.00
N GLY A 111 -16.06 1.50 7.25
CA GLY A 111 -14.70 1.15 7.67
C GLY A 111 -13.70 0.99 6.52
N PRO A 112 -12.42 0.82 6.88
CA PRO A 112 -11.33 0.90 5.89
C PRO A 112 -11.38 -0.21 4.83
N LEU A 113 -11.83 -1.42 5.15
CA LEU A 113 -11.94 -2.50 4.17
C LEU A 113 -12.99 -2.20 3.09
N ALA A 114 -14.13 -1.61 3.48
CA ALA A 114 -15.16 -1.15 2.55
C ALA A 114 -14.63 -0.01 1.67
N GLY A 115 -13.83 0.90 2.25
CA GLY A 115 -13.14 1.95 1.52
C GLY A 115 -12.16 1.39 0.47
N ILE A 116 -11.35 0.39 0.82
CA ILE A 116 -10.45 -0.27 -0.13
C ILE A 116 -11.24 -0.85 -1.29
N ARG A 117 -12.33 -1.59 -1.01
CA ARG A 117 -13.21 -2.14 -2.06
C ARG A 117 -13.76 -1.06 -2.98
N ALA A 118 -14.30 0.02 -2.42
CA ALA A 118 -14.83 1.13 -3.19
C ALA A 118 -13.75 1.78 -4.06
N GLY A 119 -12.54 1.95 -3.53
CA GLY A 119 -11.39 2.46 -4.26
C GLY A 119 -10.99 1.56 -5.43
N LEU A 120 -10.89 0.26 -5.23
CA LEU A 120 -10.56 -0.71 -6.27
C LEU A 120 -11.62 -0.75 -7.39
N GLN A 121 -12.90 -0.65 -7.03
CA GLN A 121 -14.00 -0.60 -7.99
C GLN A 121 -14.01 0.67 -8.86
N ALA A 122 -13.43 1.76 -8.38
CA ALA A 122 -13.32 3.01 -9.12
C ALA A 122 -12.10 3.07 -10.06
N LEU A 123 -11.15 2.14 -9.92
CA LEU A 123 -9.99 2.00 -10.80
C LEU A 123 -10.39 1.38 -12.15
N PRO A 124 -9.61 1.60 -13.21
CA PRO A 124 -9.74 0.83 -14.46
C PRO A 124 -9.66 -0.67 -14.22
N PRO A 125 -10.15 -1.52 -15.14
CA PRO A 125 -10.04 -2.96 -15.01
C PRO A 125 -8.60 -3.43 -14.75
N ALA A 126 -8.43 -4.39 -13.82
CA ALA A 126 -7.12 -4.92 -13.46
C ALA A 126 -6.47 -5.71 -14.59
N GLN A 127 -5.16 -5.53 -14.75
CA GLN A 127 -4.30 -6.42 -15.54
C GLN A 127 -3.52 -7.35 -14.59
N PRO A 128 -3.03 -8.51 -15.06
CA PRO A 128 -2.39 -9.51 -14.19
C PRO A 128 -1.24 -8.99 -13.34
N ASP A 129 -0.44 -8.07 -13.88
CA ASP A 129 0.78 -7.56 -13.25
C ASP A 129 0.60 -6.18 -12.57
N ASP A 130 -0.61 -5.64 -12.57
CA ASP A 130 -0.89 -4.36 -11.95
C ASP A 130 -0.63 -4.39 -10.44
N LEU A 131 -0.04 -3.31 -9.97
CA LEU A 131 0.16 -3.03 -8.55
C LEU A 131 -0.82 -1.97 -8.07
N VAL A 132 -1.22 -2.06 -6.82
CA VAL A 132 -1.99 -1.02 -6.17
C VAL A 132 -1.42 -0.72 -4.80
N LEU A 133 -1.08 0.54 -4.58
CA LEU A 133 -0.76 1.05 -3.26
C LEU A 133 -2.06 1.26 -2.49
N VAL A 134 -2.13 0.72 -1.28
CA VAL A 134 -3.19 1.01 -0.32
C VAL A 134 -2.58 1.77 0.85
N CYS A 135 -3.02 3.00 1.07
CA CYS A 135 -2.54 3.79 2.19
C CYS A 135 -3.65 4.64 2.82
N ALA A 136 -3.43 5.02 4.06
CA ALA A 136 -4.26 5.99 4.76
C ALA A 136 -3.63 7.39 4.65
N VAL A 137 -4.45 8.42 4.51
CA VAL A 137 -3.98 9.80 4.33
C VAL A 137 -3.24 10.34 5.56
N ASP A 138 -3.49 9.79 6.74
CA ASP A 138 -2.87 10.17 8.00
C ASP A 138 -1.50 9.54 8.25
N SER A 139 -1.00 8.74 7.31
CA SER A 139 0.32 8.11 7.36
C SER A 139 1.26 8.71 6.29
N PRO A 140 1.65 9.99 6.40
CA PRO A 140 2.46 10.67 5.37
C PRO A 140 3.86 10.08 5.19
N GLY A 141 4.32 9.24 6.12
CA GLY A 141 5.57 8.50 6.02
C GLY A 141 5.63 7.47 4.91
N ILE A 142 4.48 7.11 4.31
CA ILE A 142 4.43 6.12 3.22
C ILE A 142 5.35 6.47 2.05
N GLY A 143 5.55 7.76 1.77
CA GLY A 143 6.43 8.22 0.70
C GLY A 143 7.87 7.71 0.82
N ARG A 144 8.33 7.43 2.04
CA ARG A 144 9.69 6.89 2.31
C ARG A 144 9.79 5.39 1.97
N SER A 145 8.67 4.69 1.93
CA SER A 145 8.61 3.23 1.81
C SER A 145 8.14 2.74 0.46
N ILE A 146 7.44 3.54 -0.36
CA ILE A 146 6.81 3.08 -1.60
C ILE A 146 7.83 2.47 -2.55
N ARG A 147 8.98 3.12 -2.75
CA ARG A 147 10.05 2.60 -3.62
C ARG A 147 10.56 1.26 -3.14
N GLN A 148 10.85 1.12 -1.84
CA GLN A 148 11.36 -0.11 -1.26
C GLN A 148 10.32 -1.25 -1.33
N LEU A 149 9.02 -0.93 -1.15
CA LEU A 149 7.93 -1.89 -1.33
C LEU A 149 7.88 -2.39 -2.78
N ARG A 150 8.09 -1.49 -3.75
CA ARG A 150 8.12 -1.84 -5.17
C ARG A 150 9.32 -2.71 -5.49
N GLU A 151 10.53 -2.31 -5.11
CA GLU A 151 11.77 -3.08 -5.29
C GLU A 151 11.63 -4.49 -4.70
N ALA A 152 11.05 -4.60 -3.49
CA ALA A 152 10.83 -5.88 -2.85
C ALA A 152 9.89 -6.81 -3.62
N LEU A 153 8.90 -6.28 -4.36
CA LEU A 153 8.02 -7.07 -5.22
C LEU A 153 8.64 -7.34 -6.61
N GLU A 154 9.53 -6.49 -7.08
CA GLU A 154 10.32 -6.72 -8.31
C GLU A 154 11.34 -7.85 -8.11
N ASP A 155 11.87 -7.99 -6.89
CA ASP A 155 12.75 -9.10 -6.49
C ASP A 155 12.02 -10.45 -6.31
N ASP A 156 10.69 -10.48 -6.51
CA ASP A 156 9.83 -11.68 -6.49
C ASP A 156 9.29 -12.02 -7.90
N PRO A 157 10.14 -12.49 -8.82
CA PRO A 157 9.77 -12.71 -10.22
C PRO A 157 8.76 -13.83 -10.44
N LEU A 158 8.58 -14.70 -9.44
CA LEU A 158 7.62 -15.81 -9.49
C LEU A 158 6.28 -15.46 -8.84
N ASN A 159 6.11 -14.20 -8.42
CA ASN A 159 4.88 -13.69 -7.80
C ASN A 159 4.41 -14.52 -6.57
N HIS A 160 5.36 -14.97 -5.74
CA HIS A 160 5.06 -15.73 -4.53
C HIS A 160 4.28 -14.89 -3.50
N PHE A 161 4.56 -13.58 -3.47
CA PHE A 161 3.90 -12.67 -2.54
C PHE A 161 2.74 -11.95 -3.23
N ALA A 162 1.60 -11.89 -2.54
CA ALA A 162 0.44 -11.11 -2.96
C ALA A 162 0.64 -9.60 -2.77
N GLY A 163 1.70 -9.19 -2.08
CA GLY A 163 2.06 -7.81 -1.83
C GLY A 163 3.21 -7.69 -0.84
N ALA A 164 3.66 -6.46 -0.63
CA ALA A 164 4.62 -6.08 0.40
C ALA A 164 4.01 -4.99 1.28
N VAL A 165 4.21 -5.09 2.59
CA VAL A 165 3.69 -4.12 3.56
C VAL A 165 4.80 -3.65 4.48
N THR A 166 4.71 -2.43 4.98
CA THR A 166 5.65 -1.95 5.99
C THR A 166 5.43 -2.70 7.30
N PHE A 167 6.54 -3.04 7.97
CA PHE A 167 6.57 -3.68 9.27
C PHE A 167 7.29 -2.77 10.26
N GLY A 168 6.53 -2.12 11.11
CA GLY A 168 7.03 -1.12 12.06
C GLY A 168 5.96 -0.65 13.01
N GLY A 169 6.19 0.50 13.62
CA GLY A 169 5.26 1.14 14.55
C GLY A 169 5.59 0.90 16.02
N VAL A 170 4.95 1.68 16.89
CA VAL A 170 5.12 1.67 18.35
C VAL A 170 3.80 1.31 19.02
N PRO A 171 3.79 0.65 20.21
CA PRO A 171 4.95 0.23 21.04
C PRO A 171 5.60 -1.06 20.57
N LYS A 172 5.00 -1.80 19.63
CA LYS A 172 5.54 -3.04 19.05
C LYS A 172 5.37 -3.02 17.55
N PRO A 173 6.42 -3.38 16.79
CA PRO A 173 6.32 -3.51 15.34
C PRO A 173 5.22 -4.52 14.95
N HIS A 174 4.45 -4.17 13.93
CA HIS A 174 3.43 -5.01 13.32
C HIS A 174 3.24 -4.66 11.85
N ARG A 175 2.51 -5.50 11.12
CA ARG A 175 2.17 -5.25 9.72
C ARG A 175 1.25 -4.05 9.59
N GLN A 176 1.65 -3.09 8.78
CA GLN A 176 0.85 -1.92 8.44
C GLN A 176 0.08 -2.18 7.14
N LEU A 177 -1.06 -2.85 7.23
CA LEU A 177 -1.83 -3.26 6.04
C LEU A 177 -2.41 -2.08 5.25
N LEU A 178 -2.44 -0.88 5.81
CA LEU A 178 -2.79 0.38 5.15
C LEU A 178 -1.54 1.21 4.79
N GLN A 179 -0.40 0.57 4.70
CA GLN A 179 0.85 1.08 4.15
C GLN A 179 1.51 -0.06 3.35
N GLY A 180 0.82 -0.49 2.29
CA GLY A 180 1.23 -1.65 1.52
C GLY A 180 1.05 -1.48 0.02
N LEU A 181 1.94 -2.11 -0.73
CA LEU A 181 1.86 -2.28 -2.17
C LEU A 181 1.44 -3.72 -2.46
N TYR A 182 0.31 -3.87 -3.14
CA TYR A 182 -0.30 -5.18 -3.40
C TYR A 182 -0.33 -5.47 -4.89
N ARG A 183 -0.20 -6.74 -5.26
CA ARG A 183 -0.61 -7.22 -6.57
C ARG A 183 -2.14 -7.15 -6.62
N ARG A 184 -2.65 -6.49 -7.63
CA ARG A 184 -4.06 -6.10 -7.68
C ARG A 184 -5.01 -7.28 -7.72
N VAL A 185 -4.71 -8.27 -8.56
CA VAL A 185 -5.58 -9.45 -8.73
C VAL A 185 -5.76 -10.24 -7.42
N PRO A 186 -4.72 -10.66 -6.68
CA PRO A 186 -4.90 -11.36 -5.41
C PRO A 186 -5.55 -10.49 -4.32
N LEU A 187 -5.33 -9.18 -4.31
CA LEU A 187 -6.01 -8.27 -3.39
C LEU A 187 -7.51 -8.23 -3.65
N GLU A 188 -7.94 -8.03 -4.91
CA GLU A 188 -9.34 -8.03 -5.31
C GLU A 188 -10.02 -9.37 -5.00
N ALA A 189 -9.35 -10.48 -5.30
CA ALA A 189 -9.85 -11.82 -5.00
C ALA A 189 -10.06 -12.04 -3.50
N SER A 190 -9.12 -11.60 -2.66
CA SER A 190 -9.24 -11.72 -1.20
C SER A 190 -10.42 -10.90 -0.65
N ILE A 191 -10.64 -9.70 -1.17
CA ILE A 191 -11.75 -8.85 -0.75
C ILE A 191 -13.09 -9.41 -1.25
N ALA A 192 -13.13 -9.93 -2.49
CA ALA A 192 -14.33 -10.53 -3.06
C ALA A 192 -14.76 -11.83 -2.33
N ALA A 193 -13.81 -12.58 -1.78
CA ALA A 193 -14.07 -13.77 -0.99
C ALA A 193 -14.62 -13.50 0.41
N ALA A 194 -14.61 -12.25 0.87
CA ALA A 194 -15.17 -11.90 2.17
C ALA A 194 -16.70 -11.83 2.12
N ASP A 195 -17.37 -12.46 3.07
CA ASP A 195 -18.86 -12.44 3.18
C ASP A 195 -19.42 -11.03 3.27
N THR A 196 -18.68 -10.14 3.94
CA THR A 196 -18.98 -8.71 4.04
C THR A 196 -17.70 -7.91 4.23
N VAL A 197 -17.71 -6.69 3.78
CA VAL A 197 -16.63 -5.70 4.03
C VAL A 197 -17.06 -4.60 5.01
N VAL A 198 -18.38 -4.52 5.30
CA VAL A 198 -18.96 -3.49 6.18
C VAL A 198 -18.52 -3.75 7.61
N ASN A 199 -17.83 -2.78 8.20
CA ASN A 199 -17.26 -2.86 9.57
C ASN A 199 -16.36 -4.08 9.79
N ARG A 200 -15.83 -4.65 8.72
CA ARG A 200 -14.89 -5.78 8.78
C ARG A 200 -13.46 -5.26 8.97
N SER A 201 -12.71 -5.96 9.81
CA SER A 201 -11.30 -5.64 10.04
C SER A 201 -10.47 -5.93 8.76
N VAL A 202 -9.62 -4.98 8.37
CA VAL A 202 -8.65 -5.18 7.28
C VAL A 202 -7.76 -6.39 7.56
N HIS A 203 -7.33 -6.55 8.81
CA HIS A 203 -6.49 -7.68 9.23
C HIS A 203 -7.18 -9.04 9.03
N SER A 204 -8.50 -9.14 9.23
CA SER A 204 -9.23 -10.41 9.08
C SER A 204 -9.31 -10.89 7.63
N VAL A 205 -9.11 -10.00 6.66
CA VAL A 205 -9.17 -10.32 5.23
C VAL A 205 -7.77 -10.30 4.61
N LEU A 206 -7.05 -9.18 4.73
CA LEU A 206 -5.73 -9.04 4.11
C LEU A 206 -4.61 -9.72 4.90
N GLY A 207 -4.78 -9.95 6.20
CA GLY A 207 -3.80 -10.64 7.05
C GLY A 207 -3.56 -12.11 6.64
N GLY A 208 -4.48 -12.71 5.89
CA GLY A 208 -4.35 -14.07 5.33
C GLY A 208 -3.57 -14.14 4.01
N LEU A 209 -3.28 -13.01 3.39
CA LEU A 209 -2.46 -12.96 2.19
C LEU A 209 -0.99 -13.28 2.51
N CYS A 210 -0.31 -13.94 1.56
CA CYS A 210 1.14 -14.11 1.63
C CYS A 210 1.80 -12.76 1.33
N LEU A 211 2.21 -12.05 2.37
CA LEU A 211 2.77 -10.70 2.27
C LEU A 211 4.23 -10.70 2.70
N LEU A 212 5.05 -9.95 1.96
CA LEU A 212 6.40 -9.64 2.36
C LEU A 212 6.40 -8.52 3.40
N ASP A 213 7.04 -8.75 4.53
CA ASP A 213 7.23 -7.75 5.58
C ASP A 213 8.47 -6.91 5.28
N LEU A 214 8.30 -5.61 5.03
CA LEU A 214 9.39 -4.65 4.86
C LEU A 214 9.64 -3.96 6.20
N PRO A 215 10.72 -4.27 6.91
CA PRO A 215 11.08 -3.55 8.14
C PRO A 215 11.37 -2.08 7.83
N VAL A 216 10.74 -1.19 8.57
CA VAL A 216 10.94 0.26 8.46
C VAL A 216 11.16 0.87 9.83
N GLU A 217 11.77 2.06 9.87
CA GLU A 217 11.89 2.83 11.11
C GLU A 217 10.50 3.10 11.71
N PRO A 218 10.35 3.03 13.04
CA PRO A 218 9.06 3.20 13.71
C PRO A 218 8.34 4.49 13.31
N GLU A 219 9.09 5.54 13.03
CA GLU A 219 8.61 6.85 12.63
C GLU A 219 7.95 6.85 11.24
N ALA A 220 8.36 5.96 10.35
CA ALA A 220 7.74 5.83 9.02
C ALA A 220 6.28 5.35 9.10
N CYS A 221 5.92 4.68 10.21
CA CYS A 221 4.55 4.21 10.47
C CYS A 221 3.76 5.14 11.39
N ARG A 222 4.26 6.36 11.64
CA ARG A 222 3.61 7.28 12.56
C ARG A 222 2.39 7.93 11.91
N ASP A 223 1.22 7.67 12.49
CA ASP A 223 -0.02 8.32 12.10
C ASP A 223 -0.09 9.76 12.62
N LEU A 224 -0.88 10.59 11.95
CA LEU A 224 -1.13 11.96 12.36
C LEU A 224 -2.50 12.07 13.04
N ASP A 225 -2.52 11.89 14.37
CA ASP A 225 -3.73 11.84 15.18
C ASP A 225 -3.85 12.96 16.21
N THR A 226 -2.74 13.55 16.61
CA THR A 226 -2.66 14.54 17.69
C THR A 226 -1.90 15.79 17.27
N PRO A 227 -2.06 16.94 17.97
CA PRO A 227 -1.24 18.12 17.75
C PRO A 227 0.26 17.86 17.84
N GLY A 228 0.69 16.96 18.73
CA GLY A 228 2.09 16.57 18.84
C GLY A 228 2.61 15.82 17.59
N ASP A 229 1.74 15.07 16.90
CA ASP A 229 2.09 14.45 15.63
C ASP A 229 2.24 15.49 14.53
N VAL A 230 1.38 16.52 14.49
CA VAL A 230 1.52 17.65 13.56
C VAL A 230 2.87 18.33 13.74
N GLU A 231 3.25 18.63 15.00
CA GLU A 231 4.55 19.26 15.30
C GLU A 231 5.73 18.37 14.92
N TRP A 232 5.58 17.06 15.13
CA TRP A 232 6.62 16.10 14.75
C TRP A 232 6.77 16.07 13.23
N TRP A 233 5.68 15.93 12.48
CA TRP A 233 5.70 15.91 11.02
C TRP A 233 6.15 17.23 10.40
N LEU A 234 5.85 18.39 11.00
CA LEU A 234 6.39 19.69 10.58
C LEU A 234 7.93 19.72 10.50
N ARG A 235 8.58 18.96 11.38
CA ARG A 235 10.04 18.86 11.41
C ARG A 235 10.61 17.82 10.45
N HIS A 236 9.78 16.92 9.92
CA HIS A 236 10.21 15.71 9.19
C HIS A 236 9.61 15.58 7.78
N ILE A 237 8.60 16.36 7.40
CA ILE A 237 8.03 16.43 6.04
C ILE A 237 8.82 17.40 5.14
N GLY A 238 10.02 17.63 5.33
CA GLY A 238 10.79 18.50 4.46
C GLY A 238 12.11 17.87 4.03
N ASP A 239 12.33 16.72 4.55
CA ASP A 239 13.50 15.89 4.29
C ASP A 239 13.05 14.68 3.44
#